data_2fedc488b24f0755785a775fc8eb642c
#
_entry.id   2fedc488b24f0755785a775fc8eb642c
#
_cell.length_a   1.000
_cell.length_b   1.000
_cell.length_c   1.000
_cell.angle_alpha   90.00
_cell.angle_beta   90.00
_cell.angle_gamma   90.00
#
_symmetry.space_group_name_H-M   'P 1'
#
loop_
_entity.id
_entity.type
_entity.pdbx_description
1 polymer ?
#
loop_
_entity_poly.entity_id
_entity_poly.type
_entity_poly.pdbx_seq_one_letter_code
_entity_poly.pdbx_strand_id
1 'polypeptide(L)'
;MKSFRPALIAVAALALIGAATPALADVENLVFDQAHTNVGFSVRHFFTQVKGEFKEVKGTIAFDTANPNASKVEVTIPTASINTNNERRDNHLRSDDFFAAEANPTITFVSKAINVDATTKKGTMTGDLTMRGVTKPVTLDVEILGIMSTGQGSVAGFTARGRLNRKDYGINWNRVLDQGGTMLSDDVDLIIDVEAKTPPPPKPAEPAAPAGDKK
;
A
#
# COMPACT_ATOMS: atom_id res chain seq x y z
N MET A 1 -18.65 -78.53 39.71
CA MET A 1 -17.69 -77.80 38.85
C MET A 1 -18.43 -76.64 38.26
N LYS A 2 -18.20 -75.41 38.77
CA LYS A 2 -18.86 -74.19 38.31
C LYS A 2 -17.91 -73.41 37.36
N SER A 3 -18.29 -73.27 36.09
CA SER A 3 -17.50 -72.63 35.09
C SER A 3 -17.70 -71.04 35.17
N PHE A 4 -16.61 -70.38 35.42
CA PHE A 4 -16.58 -68.87 35.37
C PHE A 4 -16.39 -68.44 33.91
N ARG A 5 -17.30 -67.59 33.43
CA ARG A 5 -17.18 -66.86 32.15
C ARG A 5 -16.64 -65.49 32.44
N PRO A 6 -15.53 -65.05 31.83
CA PRO A 6 -15.13 -63.65 31.96
C PRO A 6 -15.97 -62.76 31.01
N ALA A 7 -16.50 -61.68 31.57
CA ALA A 7 -17.18 -60.61 30.81
C ALA A 7 -16.14 -59.68 30.19
N LEU A 8 -16.13 -59.55 28.86
CA LEU A 8 -15.35 -58.54 28.13
C LEU A 8 -16.06 -57.18 28.31
N ILE A 9 -15.40 -56.25 28.96
CA ILE A 9 -15.78 -54.84 29.01
C ILE A 9 -15.14 -54.14 27.80
N ALA A 10 -15.95 -53.80 26.80
CA ALA A 10 -15.53 -52.95 25.68
C ALA A 10 -15.55 -51.47 26.12
N VAL A 11 -14.37 -50.89 26.25
CA VAL A 11 -14.22 -49.44 26.47
C VAL A 11 -14.32 -48.74 25.11
N ALA A 12 -15.41 -48.11 24.85
CA ALA A 12 -15.60 -47.25 23.70
C ALA A 12 -14.89 -45.90 23.94
N ALA A 13 -13.73 -45.69 23.29
CA ALA A 13 -13.05 -44.42 23.28
C ALA A 13 -13.79 -43.46 22.35
N LEU A 14 -14.52 -42.51 22.92
CA LEU A 14 -15.17 -41.43 22.20
C LEU A 14 -14.11 -40.40 21.81
N ALA A 15 -13.65 -40.43 20.56
CA ALA A 15 -12.75 -39.39 20.01
C ALA A 15 -13.55 -38.09 19.82
N LEU A 16 -13.35 -37.10 20.68
CA LEU A 16 -13.81 -35.73 20.45
C LEU A 16 -12.99 -35.15 19.28
N ILE A 17 -13.57 -35.17 18.10
CA ILE A 17 -13.09 -34.36 16.98
C ILE A 17 -13.49 -32.92 17.31
N GLY A 18 -12.57 -32.16 17.89
CA GLY A 18 -12.71 -30.71 18.05
C GLY A 18 -12.80 -30.07 16.68
N ALA A 19 -13.99 -29.66 16.26
CA ALA A 19 -14.14 -28.79 15.10
C ALA A 19 -13.45 -27.47 15.41
N ALA A 20 -12.28 -27.24 14.82
CA ALA A 20 -11.65 -25.92 14.82
C ALA A 20 -12.63 -24.97 14.10
N THR A 21 -13.28 -24.10 14.84
CA THR A 21 -14.03 -22.98 14.26
C THR A 21 -13.02 -22.12 13.48
N PRO A 22 -13.25 -21.83 12.19
CA PRO A 22 -12.39 -20.87 11.48
C PRO A 22 -12.44 -19.57 12.28
N ALA A 23 -11.29 -19.09 12.71
CA ALA A 23 -11.17 -17.72 13.25
C ALA A 23 -11.67 -16.79 12.15
N LEU A 24 -12.71 -16.03 12.42
CA LEU A 24 -13.16 -14.98 11.52
C LEU A 24 -11.97 -14.05 11.35
N ALA A 25 -11.53 -13.83 10.10
CA ALA A 25 -10.50 -12.87 9.78
C ALA A 25 -10.95 -11.50 10.33
N ASP A 26 -10.16 -10.93 11.23
CA ASP A 26 -10.42 -9.61 11.80
C ASP A 26 -9.82 -8.57 10.84
N VAL A 27 -10.53 -8.33 9.74
CA VAL A 27 -10.10 -7.43 8.68
C VAL A 27 -10.53 -6.02 9.02
N GLU A 28 -9.55 -5.16 9.27
CA GLU A 28 -9.75 -3.74 9.43
C GLU A 28 -9.58 -3.01 8.09
N ASN A 29 -10.63 -2.29 7.68
CA ASN A 29 -10.58 -1.44 6.50
C ASN A 29 -10.05 -0.07 6.91
N LEU A 30 -8.83 0.25 6.49
CA LEU A 30 -8.15 1.49 6.81
C LEU A 30 -8.01 2.35 5.54
N VAL A 31 -8.05 3.67 5.72
CA VAL A 31 -7.75 4.65 4.68
C VAL A 31 -6.51 5.44 5.07
N PHE A 32 -5.70 5.84 4.09
CA PHE A 32 -4.51 6.64 4.35
C PHE A 32 -4.87 7.97 4.99
N ASP A 33 -4.16 8.32 6.06
CA ASP A 33 -4.20 9.68 6.61
C ASP A 33 -3.28 10.59 5.80
N GLN A 34 -3.88 11.45 4.98
CA GLN A 34 -3.16 12.37 4.09
C GLN A 34 -2.17 13.27 4.84
N ALA A 35 -2.47 13.65 6.08
CA ALA A 35 -1.62 14.55 6.86
C ALA A 35 -0.36 13.86 7.40
N HIS A 36 -0.40 12.54 7.58
CA HIS A 36 0.66 11.75 8.19
C HIS A 36 1.22 10.66 7.25
N THR A 37 0.92 10.77 5.95
CA THR A 37 1.43 9.85 4.92
C THR A 37 2.37 10.59 3.99
N ASN A 38 3.54 10.01 3.75
CA ASN A 38 4.52 10.50 2.79
C ASN A 38 4.79 9.44 1.72
N VAL A 39 4.55 9.77 0.45
CA VAL A 39 4.97 8.97 -0.70
C VAL A 39 6.10 9.69 -1.39
N GLY A 40 7.30 9.42 -0.90
CA GLY A 40 8.55 10.05 -1.32
C GLY A 40 9.37 9.22 -2.28
N PHE A 41 10.26 9.88 -2.98
CA PHE A 41 11.26 9.27 -3.84
C PHE A 41 12.60 10.03 -3.80
N SER A 42 13.66 9.37 -4.27
CA SER A 42 14.99 9.95 -4.39
C SER A 42 15.66 9.48 -5.68
N VAL A 43 16.24 10.41 -6.43
CA VAL A 43 16.98 10.12 -7.66
C VAL A 43 18.34 10.84 -7.63
N ARG A 44 19.41 10.14 -8.03
CA ARG A 44 20.74 10.76 -8.10
C ARG A 44 20.83 11.70 -9.31
N HIS A 45 21.27 12.93 -9.04
CA HIS A 45 21.60 13.95 -10.02
C HIS A 45 23.07 14.31 -9.86
N PHE A 46 23.90 13.95 -10.83
CA PHE A 46 25.37 13.98 -10.72
C PHE A 46 25.85 13.26 -9.45
N PHE A 47 26.17 14.01 -8.41
CA PHE A 47 26.77 13.55 -7.15
C PHE A 47 25.81 13.61 -5.96
N THR A 48 24.66 14.27 -6.12
CA THR A 48 23.70 14.50 -5.04
C THR A 48 22.38 13.78 -5.28
N GLN A 49 21.59 13.64 -4.23
CA GLN A 49 20.26 13.10 -4.31
C GLN A 49 19.23 14.24 -4.41
N VAL A 50 18.42 14.21 -5.44
CA VAL A 50 17.20 15.03 -5.52
C VAL A 50 16.07 14.22 -4.91
N LYS A 51 15.48 14.76 -3.86
CA LYS A 51 14.29 14.18 -3.20
C LYS A 51 13.03 14.88 -3.69
N GLY A 52 11.96 14.12 -3.74
CA GLY A 52 10.62 14.61 -4.03
C GLY A 52 9.58 13.75 -3.36
N GLU A 53 8.35 14.19 -3.40
CA GLU A 53 7.18 13.50 -2.87
C GLU A 53 5.95 13.80 -3.74
N PHE A 54 4.91 13.01 -3.57
CA PHE A 54 3.58 13.34 -4.08
C PHE A 54 2.75 13.90 -2.92
N LYS A 55 2.26 15.13 -3.08
CA LYS A 55 1.50 15.85 -2.04
C LYS A 55 0.11 15.30 -1.79
N GLU A 56 -0.43 14.58 -2.76
CA GLU A 56 -1.74 13.96 -2.66
C GLU A 56 -1.62 12.46 -2.88
N VAL A 57 -2.20 11.70 -1.99
CA VAL A 57 -2.28 10.24 -2.08
C VAL A 57 -3.60 9.76 -1.51
N LYS A 58 -4.22 8.80 -2.15
CA LYS A 58 -5.37 8.06 -1.62
C LYS A 58 -4.98 6.60 -1.57
N GLY A 59 -5.19 5.97 -0.44
CA GLY A 59 -4.90 4.55 -0.26
C GLY A 59 -5.92 3.89 0.65
N THR A 60 -6.14 2.61 0.40
CA THR A 60 -6.95 1.73 1.25
C THR A 60 -6.13 0.50 1.61
N ILE A 61 -6.28 0.04 2.83
CA ILE A 61 -5.69 -1.20 3.32
C ILE A 61 -6.81 -2.04 3.95
N ALA A 62 -7.11 -3.20 3.35
CA ALA A 62 -7.85 -4.24 4.03
C ALA A 62 -6.83 -5.04 4.86
N PHE A 63 -6.65 -4.67 6.11
CA PHE A 63 -5.61 -5.19 6.99
C PHE A 63 -6.15 -6.36 7.81
N ASP A 64 -5.66 -7.57 7.55
CA ASP A 64 -5.95 -8.75 8.35
C ASP A 64 -4.99 -8.81 9.54
N THR A 65 -5.50 -8.52 10.74
CA THR A 65 -4.70 -8.45 11.97
C THR A 65 -4.21 -9.81 12.42
N ALA A 66 -4.96 -10.88 12.10
CA ALA A 66 -4.60 -12.25 12.43
C ALA A 66 -3.60 -12.86 11.43
N ASN A 67 -3.72 -12.48 10.14
CA ASN A 67 -2.85 -12.93 9.07
C ASN A 67 -2.47 -11.77 8.13
N PRO A 68 -1.44 -10.98 8.47
CA PRO A 68 -1.03 -9.84 7.65
C PRO A 68 -0.76 -10.17 6.17
N ASN A 69 -0.42 -11.44 5.86
CA ASN A 69 -0.18 -11.88 4.49
C ASN A 69 -1.46 -11.98 3.65
N ALA A 70 -2.64 -11.99 4.26
CA ALA A 70 -3.92 -11.93 3.58
C ALA A 70 -4.40 -10.49 3.30
N SER A 71 -3.68 -9.50 3.82
CA SER A 71 -4.01 -8.08 3.63
C SER A 71 -3.94 -7.65 2.16
N LYS A 72 -4.65 -6.56 1.85
CA LYS A 72 -4.65 -5.95 0.50
C LYS A 72 -4.41 -4.46 0.60
N VAL A 73 -3.68 -3.92 -0.37
CA VAL A 73 -3.33 -2.49 -0.44
C VAL A 73 -3.64 -1.98 -1.84
N GLU A 74 -4.38 -0.89 -1.92
CA GLU A 74 -4.66 -0.17 -3.16
C GLU A 74 -4.32 1.30 -2.97
N VAL A 75 -3.59 1.88 -3.92
CA VAL A 75 -3.12 3.26 -3.85
C VAL A 75 -3.38 3.97 -5.17
N THR A 76 -3.84 5.20 -5.09
CA THR A 76 -3.98 6.13 -6.22
C THR A 76 -3.33 7.46 -5.88
N ILE A 77 -2.46 7.94 -6.75
CA ILE A 77 -1.69 9.16 -6.58
C ILE A 77 -1.97 10.06 -7.78
N PRO A 78 -2.49 11.28 -7.59
CA PRO A 78 -2.56 12.27 -8.66
C PRO A 78 -1.15 12.62 -9.15
N THR A 79 -0.85 12.35 -10.40
CA THR A 79 0.50 12.56 -10.97
C THR A 79 0.95 14.01 -10.86
N ALA A 80 0.00 14.96 -11.01
CA ALA A 80 0.26 16.40 -10.93
C ALA A 80 0.68 16.86 -9.52
N SER A 81 0.44 16.04 -8.47
CA SER A 81 0.79 16.39 -7.08
C SER A 81 2.29 16.27 -6.76
N ILE A 82 3.11 15.90 -7.75
CA ILE A 82 4.56 15.81 -7.59
C ILE A 82 5.16 17.15 -7.15
N ASN A 83 6.02 17.09 -6.14
CA ASN A 83 6.67 18.24 -5.54
C ASN A 83 8.10 17.89 -5.14
N THR A 84 9.05 18.69 -5.59
CA THR A 84 10.47 18.59 -5.25
C THR A 84 11.00 19.86 -4.60
N ASN A 85 10.10 20.76 -4.14
CA ASN A 85 10.40 22.09 -3.63
C ASN A 85 11.12 23.00 -4.66
N ASN A 86 10.83 22.79 -5.96
CA ASN A 86 11.34 23.60 -7.06
C ASN A 86 10.32 23.62 -8.20
N GLU A 87 9.57 24.69 -8.32
CA GLU A 87 8.45 24.82 -9.26
C GLU A 87 8.86 24.54 -10.71
N ARG A 88 10.01 25.08 -11.16
CA ARG A 88 10.50 24.86 -12.53
C ARG A 88 10.75 23.38 -12.80
N ARG A 89 11.33 22.66 -11.84
CA ARG A 89 11.56 21.23 -11.94
C ARG A 89 10.25 20.46 -11.88
N ASP A 90 9.35 20.82 -11.00
CA ASP A 90 8.05 20.17 -10.84
C ASP A 90 7.21 20.32 -12.11
N ASN A 91 7.23 21.49 -12.77
CA ASN A 91 6.59 21.68 -14.06
C ASN A 91 7.21 20.82 -15.16
N HIS A 92 8.55 20.67 -15.18
CA HIS A 92 9.22 19.77 -16.12
C HIS A 92 8.92 18.30 -15.83
N LEU A 93 8.83 17.90 -14.56
CA LEU A 93 8.42 16.54 -14.18
C LEU A 93 6.99 16.20 -14.63
N ARG A 94 6.07 17.17 -14.67
CA ARG A 94 4.70 16.95 -15.16
C ARG A 94 4.61 16.85 -16.68
N SER A 95 5.61 17.35 -17.42
CA SER A 95 5.60 17.36 -18.88
C SER A 95 5.80 15.97 -19.51
N ASP A 96 5.70 15.91 -20.85
CA ASP A 96 5.87 14.69 -21.65
C ASP A 96 7.28 14.10 -21.57
N ASP A 97 8.28 14.89 -21.21
CA ASP A 97 9.65 14.43 -20.97
C ASP A 97 9.71 13.42 -19.81
N PHE A 98 8.80 13.53 -18.83
CA PHE A 98 8.77 12.70 -17.63
C PHE A 98 7.43 11.98 -17.43
N PHE A 99 6.55 12.50 -16.59
CA PHE A 99 5.33 11.78 -16.21
C PHE A 99 4.19 11.93 -17.21
N ALA A 100 4.23 12.92 -18.11
CA ALA A 100 3.12 13.26 -19.01
C ALA A 100 1.79 13.34 -18.23
N ALA A 101 1.77 14.14 -17.17
CA ALA A 101 0.72 14.14 -16.15
C ALA A 101 -0.67 14.48 -16.69
N GLU A 102 -0.78 15.24 -17.79
CA GLU A 102 -2.03 15.54 -18.46
C GLU A 102 -2.65 14.30 -19.10
N ALA A 103 -1.83 13.50 -19.79
CA ALA A 103 -2.25 12.25 -20.43
C ALA A 103 -2.36 11.08 -19.44
N ASN A 104 -1.61 11.13 -18.34
CA ASN A 104 -1.55 10.10 -17.30
C ASN A 104 -1.82 10.72 -15.93
N PRO A 105 -3.07 11.10 -15.63
CA PRO A 105 -3.40 11.89 -14.45
C PRO A 105 -3.20 11.15 -13.12
N THR A 106 -3.05 9.82 -13.15
CA THR A 106 -2.89 9.02 -11.94
C THR A 106 -1.76 7.99 -12.08
N ILE A 107 -1.07 7.77 -10.96
CA ILE A 107 -0.22 6.61 -10.70
C ILE A 107 -1.02 5.70 -9.76
N THR A 108 -1.03 4.38 -10.02
CA THR A 108 -1.75 3.42 -9.18
C THR A 108 -0.85 2.27 -8.76
N PHE A 109 -1.11 1.73 -7.57
CA PHE A 109 -0.49 0.51 -7.09
C PHE A 109 -1.55 -0.41 -6.51
N VAL A 110 -1.49 -1.71 -6.87
CA VAL A 110 -2.38 -2.76 -6.35
C VAL A 110 -1.53 -3.93 -5.88
N SER A 111 -1.59 -4.26 -4.60
CA SER A 111 -0.85 -5.39 -4.03
C SER A 111 -1.36 -6.72 -4.60
N LYS A 112 -0.42 -7.64 -4.83
CA LYS A 112 -0.72 -9.03 -5.28
C LYS A 112 -0.31 -10.08 -4.27
N ALA A 113 0.81 -9.86 -3.62
CA ALA A 113 1.33 -10.77 -2.60
C ALA A 113 1.99 -9.97 -1.49
N ILE A 114 1.72 -10.36 -0.27
CA ILE A 114 2.36 -9.82 0.93
C ILE A 114 2.98 -11.01 1.66
N ASN A 115 4.24 -10.89 2.05
CA ASN A 115 4.96 -11.90 2.78
C ASN A 115 5.73 -11.24 3.93
N VAL A 116 5.09 -11.11 5.07
CA VAL A 116 5.59 -10.47 6.29
C VAL A 116 5.73 -11.52 7.37
N ASP A 117 6.88 -11.55 8.03
CA ASP A 117 7.11 -12.38 9.20
C ASP A 117 6.32 -11.85 10.40
N ALA A 118 5.53 -12.70 11.03
CA ALA A 118 4.62 -12.31 12.11
C ALA A 118 5.35 -11.84 13.38
N THR A 119 6.61 -12.25 13.57
CA THR A 119 7.41 -11.90 14.75
C THR A 119 8.14 -10.57 14.54
N THR A 120 8.86 -10.44 13.43
CA THR A 120 9.67 -9.26 13.12
C THR A 120 8.85 -8.12 12.52
N LYS A 121 7.63 -8.41 12.03
CA LYS A 121 6.75 -7.46 11.35
C LYS A 121 7.34 -6.90 10.05
N LYS A 122 8.37 -7.55 9.50
CA LYS A 122 9.09 -7.15 8.29
C LYS A 122 8.93 -8.20 7.20
N GLY A 123 9.01 -7.75 5.95
CA GLY A 123 8.93 -8.63 4.81
C GLY A 123 8.82 -7.89 3.51
N THR A 124 8.12 -8.47 2.54
CA THR A 124 7.97 -7.90 1.21
C THR A 124 6.51 -7.81 0.80
N MET A 125 6.21 -6.80 0.00
CA MET A 125 4.95 -6.67 -0.71
C MET A 125 5.23 -6.52 -2.20
N THR A 126 4.68 -7.41 -3.02
CA THR A 126 4.73 -7.31 -4.48
C THR A 126 3.37 -6.87 -4.99
N GLY A 127 3.35 -5.96 -5.95
CA GLY A 127 2.12 -5.46 -6.57
C GLY A 127 2.39 -4.87 -7.94
N ASP A 128 1.32 -4.58 -8.67
CA ASP A 128 1.37 -3.90 -9.95
C ASP A 128 1.41 -2.39 -9.73
N LEU A 129 2.47 -1.76 -10.19
CA LEU A 129 2.59 -0.31 -10.28
C LEU A 129 2.28 0.13 -11.72
N THR A 130 1.27 0.98 -11.87
CA THR A 130 0.96 1.62 -13.16
C THR A 130 1.39 3.07 -13.10
N MET A 131 2.25 3.46 -14.01
CA MET A 131 2.78 4.82 -14.12
C MET A 131 3.01 5.14 -15.59
N ARG A 132 2.60 6.34 -16.02
CA ARG A 132 2.71 6.77 -17.44
C ARG A 132 2.13 5.75 -18.43
N GLY A 133 0.98 5.14 -18.10
CA GLY A 133 0.31 4.13 -18.93
C GLY A 133 0.97 2.74 -18.97
N VAL A 134 2.09 2.55 -18.27
CA VAL A 134 2.81 1.27 -18.22
C VAL A 134 2.61 0.62 -16.85
N THR A 135 2.24 -0.65 -16.85
CA THR A 135 2.08 -1.47 -15.64
C THR A 135 3.24 -2.47 -15.54
N LYS A 136 3.92 -2.45 -14.39
CA LYS A 136 5.01 -3.40 -14.07
C LYS A 136 4.87 -3.91 -12.63
N PRO A 137 5.28 -5.15 -12.35
CA PRO A 137 5.39 -5.64 -10.98
C PRO A 137 6.54 -4.93 -10.26
N VAL A 138 6.27 -4.48 -9.04
CA VAL A 138 7.28 -3.89 -8.13
C VAL A 138 7.23 -4.63 -6.81
N THR A 139 8.40 -4.92 -6.25
CA THR A 139 8.53 -5.48 -4.90
C THR A 139 9.08 -4.41 -3.97
N LEU A 140 8.40 -4.23 -2.84
CA LEU A 140 8.76 -3.28 -1.79
C LEU A 140 9.11 -4.06 -0.52
N ASP A 141 10.19 -3.66 0.15
CA ASP A 141 10.45 -4.07 1.52
C ASP A 141 9.48 -3.31 2.44
N VAL A 142 8.73 -4.03 3.26
CA VAL A 142 7.68 -3.45 4.10
C VAL A 142 7.90 -3.79 5.58
N GLU A 143 7.47 -2.86 6.43
CA GLU A 143 7.43 -3.06 7.88
C GLU A 143 6.09 -2.56 8.42
N ILE A 144 5.46 -3.38 9.29
CA ILE A 144 4.28 -3.00 10.07
C ILE A 144 4.80 -2.42 11.38
N LEU A 145 4.67 -1.11 11.57
CA LEU A 145 5.14 -0.42 12.77
C LEU A 145 4.25 -0.70 13.98
N GLY A 146 2.97 -0.91 13.73
CA GLY A 146 1.99 -1.24 14.76
C GLY A 146 0.58 -0.88 14.36
N ILE A 147 -0.37 -1.33 15.19
CA ILE A 147 -1.77 -0.93 15.15
C ILE A 147 -2.23 -0.58 16.55
N MET A 148 -3.01 0.45 16.68
CA MET A 148 -3.51 0.99 17.95
C MET A 148 -5.00 1.25 17.81
N SER A 149 -5.82 0.72 18.74
CA SER A 149 -7.23 1.07 18.84
C SER A 149 -7.37 2.42 19.54
N THR A 150 -8.21 3.28 18.98
CA THR A 150 -8.58 4.58 19.53
C THR A 150 -10.06 4.59 19.89
N GLY A 151 -10.56 5.61 20.57
CA GLY A 151 -12.00 5.75 20.83
C GLY A 151 -12.85 5.98 19.56
N GLN A 152 -12.21 6.13 18.38
CA GLN A 152 -12.84 6.39 17.09
C GLN A 152 -12.48 5.34 16.01
N GLY A 153 -11.92 4.19 16.38
CA GLY A 153 -11.46 3.14 15.50
C GLY A 153 -9.98 2.83 15.68
N SER A 154 -9.32 2.35 14.66
CA SER A 154 -7.92 1.96 14.67
C SER A 154 -7.04 2.94 13.88
N VAL A 155 -5.79 3.05 14.30
CA VAL A 155 -4.71 3.73 13.57
C VAL A 155 -3.55 2.75 13.43
N ALA A 156 -3.01 2.61 12.22
CA ALA A 156 -1.90 1.72 11.93
C ALA A 156 -0.79 2.44 11.16
N GLY A 157 0.47 2.10 11.49
CA GLY A 157 1.66 2.65 10.86
C GLY A 157 2.38 1.60 10.03
N PHE A 158 2.85 2.01 8.83
CA PHE A 158 3.58 1.15 7.90
C PHE A 158 4.72 1.91 7.23
N THR A 159 5.78 1.19 6.87
CA THR A 159 6.79 1.72 5.94
C THR A 159 6.92 0.81 4.74
N ALA A 160 7.25 1.40 3.59
CA ALA A 160 7.64 0.65 2.41
C ALA A 160 8.86 1.30 1.74
N ARG A 161 9.81 0.49 1.33
CA ARG A 161 11.05 0.92 0.67
C ARG A 161 11.26 0.07 -0.56
N GLY A 162 11.78 0.67 -1.63
CA GLY A 162 12.06 -0.07 -2.85
C GLY A 162 12.87 0.74 -3.82
N ARG A 163 13.12 0.13 -4.98
CA ARG A 163 13.80 0.77 -6.10
C ARG A 163 13.16 0.34 -7.39
N LEU A 164 13.03 1.28 -8.31
CA LEU A 164 12.58 1.00 -9.67
C LEU A 164 13.48 1.67 -10.69
N ASN A 165 13.49 1.15 -11.91
CA ASN A 165 14.09 1.82 -13.05
C ASN A 165 13.02 2.67 -13.76
N ARG A 166 13.22 3.99 -13.82
CA ARG A 166 12.25 4.91 -14.43
C ARG A 166 12.04 4.66 -15.94
N LYS A 167 13.04 4.10 -16.61
CA LYS A 167 12.94 3.78 -18.04
C LYS A 167 11.97 2.64 -18.33
N ASP A 168 11.73 1.76 -17.36
CA ASP A 168 10.72 0.69 -17.47
C ASP A 168 9.32 1.24 -17.67
N TYR A 169 9.09 2.51 -17.31
CA TYR A 169 7.83 3.24 -17.46
C TYR A 169 7.89 4.30 -18.57
N GLY A 170 8.90 4.21 -19.45
CA GLY A 170 9.06 5.15 -20.58
C GLY A 170 9.54 6.55 -20.18
N ILE A 171 10.02 6.75 -18.95
CA ILE A 171 10.62 8.02 -18.50
C ILE A 171 12.10 8.01 -18.91
N ASN A 172 12.38 8.40 -20.15
CA ASN A 172 13.69 8.25 -20.76
C ASN A 172 14.54 9.52 -20.77
N TRP A 173 13.93 10.69 -20.46
CA TRP A 173 14.65 11.97 -20.50
C TRP A 173 15.94 11.92 -19.69
N ASN A 174 17.04 12.36 -20.30
CA ASN A 174 18.32 12.54 -19.64
C ASN A 174 19.19 13.51 -20.46
N ARG A 175 20.24 14.03 -19.85
CA ARG A 175 21.28 14.77 -20.56
C ARG A 175 22.57 13.96 -20.53
N VAL A 176 23.11 13.67 -21.72
CA VAL A 176 24.44 13.07 -21.88
C VAL A 176 25.48 14.14 -21.57
N LEU A 177 26.57 13.77 -20.89
CA LEU A 177 27.65 14.64 -20.51
C LEU A 177 28.78 14.50 -21.51
N ASP A 178 29.49 15.61 -21.80
CA ASP A 178 30.57 15.65 -22.79
C ASP A 178 31.71 14.67 -22.45
N GLN A 179 31.91 14.36 -21.17
CA GLN A 179 32.95 13.42 -20.70
C GLN A 179 32.39 11.98 -20.51
N GLY A 180 31.20 11.71 -21.03
CA GLY A 180 30.50 10.43 -20.86
C GLY A 180 29.66 10.36 -19.58
N GLY A 181 28.68 9.46 -19.59
CA GLY A 181 27.72 9.31 -18.51
C GLY A 181 26.47 10.20 -18.67
N THR A 182 25.61 10.17 -17.69
CA THR A 182 24.31 10.86 -17.70
C THR A 182 24.10 11.69 -16.45
N MET A 183 23.30 12.75 -16.59
CA MET A 183 22.97 13.67 -15.49
C MET A 183 22.15 12.98 -14.40
N LEU A 184 21.14 12.20 -14.81
CA LEU A 184 20.22 11.52 -13.90
C LEU A 184 20.46 10.02 -13.88
N SER A 185 20.35 9.41 -12.70
CA SER A 185 20.27 7.96 -12.54
C SER A 185 19.00 7.42 -13.21
N ASP A 186 19.08 6.20 -13.73
CA ASP A 186 17.91 5.48 -14.18
C ASP A 186 17.12 4.87 -13.01
N ASP A 187 17.82 4.55 -11.92
CA ASP A 187 17.21 4.04 -10.70
C ASP A 187 16.68 5.17 -9.83
N VAL A 188 15.49 4.93 -9.27
CA VAL A 188 14.78 5.79 -8.35
C VAL A 188 14.47 5.00 -7.07
N ASP A 189 14.92 5.50 -5.93
CA ASP A 189 14.58 4.93 -4.63
C ASP A 189 13.19 5.41 -4.19
N LEU A 190 12.36 4.49 -3.69
CA LEU A 190 11.04 4.77 -3.13
C LEU A 190 11.13 4.80 -1.60
N ILE A 191 10.57 5.83 -0.99
CA ILE A 191 10.62 6.11 0.45
C ILE A 191 9.20 6.45 0.91
N ILE A 192 8.50 5.45 1.44
CA ILE A 192 7.07 5.56 1.72
C ILE A 192 6.85 5.31 3.21
N ASP A 193 6.19 6.24 3.87
CA ASP A 193 5.77 6.15 5.26
C ASP A 193 4.27 6.44 5.32
N VAL A 194 3.49 5.52 5.91
CA VAL A 194 2.03 5.56 5.88
C VAL A 194 1.49 5.49 7.29
N GLU A 195 0.64 6.42 7.64
CA GLU A 195 -0.34 6.26 8.68
C GLU A 195 -1.72 6.04 8.04
N ALA A 196 -2.42 5.00 8.48
CA ALA A 196 -3.75 4.67 7.99
C ALA A 196 -4.71 4.52 9.18
N LYS A 197 -5.95 4.92 8.99
CA LYS A 197 -6.96 4.93 10.05
C LYS A 197 -8.30 4.39 9.57
N THR A 198 -9.13 3.94 10.51
CA THR A 198 -10.53 3.62 10.24
C THR A 198 -11.20 4.81 9.57
N PRO A 199 -11.89 4.62 8.43
CA PRO A 199 -12.58 5.72 7.77
C PRO A 199 -13.66 6.30 8.69
N PRO A 200 -13.88 7.63 8.64
CA PRO A 200 -14.98 8.24 9.40
C PRO A 200 -16.31 7.65 8.94
N PRO A 201 -17.33 7.57 9.83
CA PRO A 201 -18.65 7.13 9.44
C PRO A 201 -19.18 8.00 8.29
N PRO A 202 -19.96 7.41 7.36
CA PRO A 202 -20.51 8.18 6.25
C PRO A 202 -21.32 9.36 6.80
N LYS A 203 -21.09 10.56 6.22
CA LYS A 203 -21.84 11.76 6.58
C LYS A 203 -23.34 11.46 6.35
N PRO A 204 -24.22 11.73 7.31
CA PRO A 204 -25.66 11.58 7.10
C PRO A 204 -26.06 12.29 5.80
N ALA A 205 -26.88 11.64 4.98
CA ALA A 205 -27.38 12.25 3.77
C ALA A 205 -28.07 13.59 4.15
N GLU A 206 -27.65 14.67 3.51
CA GLU A 206 -28.30 15.97 3.69
C GLU A 206 -29.76 15.84 3.23
N PRO A 207 -30.74 16.22 4.05
CA PRO A 207 -32.14 16.11 3.66
C PRO A 207 -32.32 16.82 2.31
N ALA A 208 -32.95 16.15 1.34
CA ALA A 208 -33.27 16.74 0.07
C ALA A 208 -34.01 18.06 0.31
N ALA A 209 -33.52 19.16 -0.29
CA ALA A 209 -34.19 20.44 -0.21
C ALA A 209 -35.65 20.28 -0.65
N PRO A 210 -36.63 20.85 0.06
CA PRO A 210 -38.04 20.71 -0.29
C PRO A 210 -38.23 21.24 -1.72
N ALA A 211 -38.87 20.44 -2.56
CA ALA A 211 -39.24 20.82 -3.91
C ALA A 211 -40.05 22.10 -3.84
N GLY A 212 -39.47 23.20 -4.34
CA GLY A 212 -40.15 24.50 -4.36
C GLY A 212 -41.47 24.41 -5.12
N ASP A 213 -42.57 24.67 -4.44
CA ASP A 213 -43.88 24.87 -5.03
C ASP A 213 -43.78 25.95 -6.12
N LYS A 214 -43.84 25.53 -7.36
CA LYS A 214 -44.06 26.49 -8.48
C LYS A 214 -45.56 26.85 -8.44
N LYS A 215 -45.85 28.04 -7.97
CA LYS A 215 -47.11 28.73 -8.27
C LYS A 215 -47.07 29.34 -9.65
#